data_3d1c7c9409ea26a27a8cf5076f03d43b
#
_entry.id   3d1c7c9409ea26a27a8cf5076f03d43b
#
_cell.length_a   1.000
_cell.length_b   1.000
_cell.length_c   1.000
_cell.angle_alpha   90.00
_cell.angle_beta   90.00
_cell.angle_gamma   90.00
#
_symmetry.space_group_name_H-M   'P 1'
#
loop_
_entity.id
_entity.type
_entity.pdbx_description
1 polymer ?
#
loop_
_entity_poly.entity_id
_entity_poly.type
_entity_poly.pdbx_seq_one_letter_code
_entity_poly.pdbx_strand_id
1 'polypeptide(L)'
;MRTIRWLTFATVADELNFDAAADSKDSYTAKDLAVLEGLDAVRKRPGMYIGSTDSRGLQHCLWEIIDNSVDESLAGHCKKIEINLEADGSVEVHDDGRGIPVDIHPVEKKPALE
;
A
#
# COMPACT_ATOMS: atom_id res chain seq x y z
N MET A 1 4.98 20.35 -0.72
CA MET A 1 5.88 19.22 -1.01
C MET A 1 5.42 18.02 -0.18
N ARG A 2 5.08 16.96 -0.82
CA ARG A 2 4.65 15.73 -0.15
C ARG A 2 5.82 14.79 0.04
N THR A 3 5.97 14.29 1.25
CA THR A 3 6.94 13.24 1.55
C THR A 3 6.19 11.96 1.88
N ILE A 4 6.39 10.91 1.10
CA ILE A 4 5.98 9.56 1.48
C ILE A 4 7.25 8.82 1.88
N ARG A 5 7.43 8.61 3.18
CA ARG A 5 8.55 7.85 3.71
C ARG A 5 8.12 6.40 3.94
N TRP A 6 8.79 5.47 3.30
CA TRP A 6 8.60 4.04 3.50
C TRP A 6 9.62 3.49 4.48
N LEU A 7 9.10 2.83 5.49
CA LEU A 7 9.91 2.13 6.48
C LEU A 7 10.68 0.95 5.84
N THR A 8 11.83 0.70 6.39
CA THR A 8 12.86 -0.27 6.02
C THR A 8 12.32 -1.62 5.55
N PHE A 9 12.93 -2.18 4.52
CA PHE A 9 12.72 -3.53 4.01
C PHE A 9 12.70 -4.62 5.11
N ALA A 10 13.39 -4.42 6.22
CA ALA A 10 13.45 -5.34 7.35
C ALA A 10 12.21 -5.25 8.27
N THR A 11 11.63 -4.07 8.46
CA THR A 11 10.53 -3.86 9.42
C THR A 11 9.19 -4.36 8.87
N VAL A 12 8.99 -4.26 7.55
CA VAL A 12 7.74 -4.74 6.90
C VAL A 12 7.71 -6.27 6.83
N ALA A 13 8.86 -6.93 6.69
CA ALA A 13 8.96 -8.38 6.70
C ALA A 13 8.68 -8.99 8.09
N ASP A 14 9.04 -8.26 9.17
CA ASP A 14 8.82 -8.71 10.55
C ASP A 14 7.36 -8.50 11.00
N GLU A 15 6.67 -7.48 10.48
CA GLU A 15 5.24 -7.24 10.78
C GLU A 15 4.30 -8.12 9.95
N LEU A 16 4.77 -8.71 8.86
CA LEU A 16 4.04 -9.68 8.04
C LEU A 16 4.28 -11.12 8.50
N ASN A 17 4.43 -11.36 9.80
CA ASN A 17 4.58 -12.70 10.36
C ASN A 17 3.30 -13.51 10.10
N PHE A 18 3.35 -14.30 9.04
CA PHE A 18 2.27 -15.17 8.59
C PHE A 18 2.41 -16.51 9.33
N ASP A 19 1.61 -16.69 10.37
CA ASP A 19 1.31 -18.04 10.88
C ASP A 19 0.50 -18.79 9.81
N ALA A 20 1.19 -19.68 9.11
CA ALA A 20 0.57 -20.65 8.22
C ALA A 20 -0.17 -21.69 9.08
N ALA A 21 -1.40 -21.36 9.48
CA ALA A 21 -2.29 -22.33 10.08
C ALA A 21 -2.81 -23.28 9.01
N ALA A 22 -2.46 -24.55 9.19
CA ALA A 22 -2.81 -25.68 8.37
C ALA A 22 -4.32 -25.90 8.27
N ASP A 23 -4.70 -26.24 7.05
CA ASP A 23 -5.81 -27.02 6.55
C ASP A 23 -6.64 -27.78 7.60
N SER A 24 -7.89 -27.36 7.80
CA SER A 24 -8.97 -28.21 8.27
C SER A 24 -10.15 -28.07 7.31
N LYS A 25 -10.50 -29.21 6.70
CA LYS A 25 -11.70 -29.40 5.89
C LYS A 25 -12.93 -29.22 6.79
N ASP A 26 -13.48 -28.02 6.83
CA ASP A 26 -14.82 -27.79 7.40
C ASP A 26 -15.73 -27.14 6.36
N SER A 27 -16.97 -27.53 6.37
CA SER A 27 -18.03 -27.14 5.45
C SER A 27 -18.09 -25.63 5.28
N TYR A 28 -17.85 -25.17 4.06
CA TYR A 28 -17.95 -23.77 3.66
C TYR A 28 -19.40 -23.30 3.85
N THR A 29 -19.63 -22.49 4.87
CA THR A 29 -20.95 -21.92 5.17
C THR A 29 -20.93 -20.41 4.91
N ALA A 30 -22.09 -19.80 4.72
CA ALA A 30 -22.20 -18.35 4.54
C ALA A 30 -21.62 -17.52 5.70
N LYS A 31 -21.42 -18.14 6.87
CA LYS A 31 -20.77 -17.53 8.04
C LYS A 31 -19.26 -17.37 7.85
N ASP A 32 -18.67 -18.16 6.95
CA ASP A 32 -17.24 -18.12 6.65
C ASP A 32 -16.88 -17.01 5.63
N LEU A 33 -17.91 -16.37 5.05
CA LEU A 33 -17.79 -15.17 4.24
C LEU A 33 -17.66 -13.94 5.14
N ALA A 34 -16.52 -13.79 5.79
CA ALA A 34 -16.21 -12.57 6.52
C ALA A 34 -16.05 -11.41 5.54
N VAL A 35 -16.92 -10.42 5.63
CA VAL A 35 -16.72 -9.13 4.96
C VAL A 35 -15.56 -8.43 5.66
N LEU A 36 -14.41 -8.43 5.02
CA LEU A 36 -13.22 -7.74 5.50
C LEU A 36 -13.25 -6.30 4.97
N GLU A 37 -13.21 -5.35 5.86
CA GLU A 37 -13.18 -3.93 5.51
C GLU A 37 -11.76 -3.37 5.61
N GLY A 38 -11.46 -2.39 4.72
CA GLY A 38 -10.21 -1.66 4.74
C GLY A 38 -8.96 -2.54 4.57
N LEU A 39 -7.95 -2.31 5.40
CA LEU A 39 -6.65 -2.98 5.32
C LEU A 39 -6.66 -4.45 5.75
N ASP A 40 -7.69 -4.91 6.44
CA ASP A 40 -7.75 -6.30 6.90
C ASP A 40 -7.87 -7.28 5.72
N ALA A 41 -8.54 -6.89 4.63
CA ALA A 41 -8.58 -7.67 3.41
C ALA A 41 -7.19 -7.84 2.80
N VAL A 42 -6.39 -6.77 2.78
CA VAL A 42 -5.01 -6.78 2.27
C VAL A 42 -4.11 -7.64 3.15
N ARG A 43 -4.20 -7.49 4.47
CA ARG A 43 -3.41 -8.27 5.43
C ARG A 43 -3.70 -9.77 5.34
N LYS A 44 -4.97 -10.15 5.15
CA LYS A 44 -5.37 -11.56 5.08
C LYS A 44 -4.95 -12.23 3.77
N ARG A 45 -4.91 -11.49 2.67
CA ARG A 45 -4.53 -12.02 1.34
C ARG A 45 -3.64 -11.04 0.57
N PRO A 46 -2.45 -10.74 1.08
CA PRO A 46 -1.58 -9.71 0.49
C PRO A 46 -1.18 -10.03 -0.96
N GLY A 47 -0.99 -11.30 -1.30
CA GLY A 47 -0.64 -11.71 -2.66
C GLY A 47 -1.65 -11.29 -3.74
N MET A 48 -2.93 -11.09 -3.37
CA MET A 48 -3.96 -10.61 -4.31
C MET A 48 -3.79 -9.12 -4.65
N TYR A 49 -3.14 -8.34 -3.78
CA TYR A 49 -3.00 -6.90 -3.92
C TYR A 49 -1.59 -6.49 -4.36
N ILE A 50 -0.57 -7.12 -3.82
CA ILE A 50 0.83 -6.78 -4.09
C ILE A 50 1.60 -7.87 -4.86
N GLY A 51 0.90 -8.93 -5.30
CA GLY A 51 1.46 -10.02 -6.09
C GLY A 51 2.26 -11.04 -5.28
N SER A 52 3.10 -10.62 -4.36
CA SER A 52 3.87 -11.49 -3.45
C SER A 52 4.18 -10.78 -2.14
N THR A 53 4.59 -11.55 -1.12
CA THR A 53 5.01 -11.03 0.20
C THR A 53 6.52 -10.98 0.37
N ASP A 54 7.26 -11.17 -0.72
CA ASP A 54 8.73 -11.10 -0.77
C ASP A 54 9.21 -9.73 -1.28
N SER A 55 10.50 -9.62 -1.58
CA SER A 55 11.11 -8.40 -2.12
C SER A 55 10.47 -7.90 -3.43
N ARG A 56 9.87 -8.79 -4.22
CA ARG A 56 9.16 -8.41 -5.45
C ARG A 56 7.86 -7.68 -5.14
N GLY A 57 7.13 -8.11 -4.11
CA GLY A 57 5.94 -7.42 -3.64
C GLY A 57 6.25 -6.02 -3.13
N LEU A 58 7.37 -5.86 -2.41
CA LEU A 58 7.84 -4.54 -1.96
C LEU A 58 8.26 -3.65 -3.13
N GLN A 59 8.95 -4.20 -4.12
CA GLN A 59 9.27 -3.46 -5.34
C GLN A 59 8.02 -3.04 -6.09
N HIS A 60 7.01 -3.89 -6.15
CA HIS A 60 5.73 -3.54 -6.75
C HIS A 60 5.06 -2.36 -6.04
N CYS A 61 5.02 -2.36 -4.71
CA CYS A 61 4.52 -1.21 -3.94
C CYS A 61 5.31 0.07 -4.24
N LEU A 62 6.63 -0.01 -4.36
CA LEU A 62 7.45 1.15 -4.70
C LEU A 62 7.11 1.68 -6.10
N TRP A 63 6.93 0.80 -7.09
CA TRP A 63 6.54 1.20 -8.44
C TRP A 63 5.19 1.91 -8.43
N GLU A 64 4.19 1.39 -7.72
CA GLU A 64 2.88 2.03 -7.60
C GLU A 64 2.95 3.45 -7.03
N ILE A 65 3.87 3.68 -6.09
CA ILE A 65 4.05 5.02 -5.50
C ILE A 65 4.70 5.96 -6.49
N ILE A 66 5.73 5.49 -7.20
CA ILE A 66 6.41 6.29 -8.24
C ILE A 66 5.43 6.60 -9.36
N ASP A 67 4.65 5.62 -9.80
CA ASP A 67 3.64 5.80 -10.84
C ASP A 67 2.59 6.84 -10.45
N ASN A 68 2.14 6.89 -9.20
CA ASN A 68 1.25 7.94 -8.71
C ASN A 68 1.87 9.35 -8.86
N SER A 69 3.16 9.51 -8.57
CA SER A 69 3.86 10.78 -8.76
C SER A 69 4.04 11.13 -10.24
N VAL A 70 4.30 10.13 -11.08
CA VAL A 70 4.38 10.29 -12.53
C VAL A 70 3.03 10.68 -13.13
N ASP A 71 1.94 10.06 -12.71
CA ASP A 71 0.58 10.41 -13.16
C ASP A 71 0.24 11.86 -12.80
N GLU A 72 0.63 12.31 -11.62
CA GLU A 72 0.47 13.71 -11.20
C GLU A 72 1.27 14.67 -12.10
N SER A 73 2.45 14.23 -12.55
CA SER A 73 3.28 14.97 -13.50
C SER A 73 2.67 15.00 -14.91
N LEU A 74 2.17 13.87 -15.39
CA LEU A 74 1.51 13.79 -16.69
C LEU A 74 0.23 14.64 -16.73
N ALA A 75 -0.48 14.74 -15.60
CA ALA A 75 -1.62 15.63 -15.43
C ALA A 75 -1.23 17.12 -15.35
N GLY A 76 0.07 17.46 -15.35
CA GLY A 76 0.60 18.81 -15.34
C GLY A 76 0.64 19.47 -13.95
N HIS A 77 0.45 18.70 -12.88
CA HIS A 77 0.39 19.21 -11.51
C HIS A 77 1.67 18.98 -10.69
N CYS A 78 2.59 18.17 -11.19
CA CYS A 78 3.88 17.89 -10.57
C CYS A 78 5.00 18.22 -11.56
N LYS A 79 6.03 18.92 -11.11
CA LYS A 79 7.21 19.31 -11.91
C LYS A 79 8.49 18.67 -11.40
N LYS A 80 8.47 18.18 -10.17
CA LYS A 80 9.63 17.62 -9.52
C LYS A 80 9.28 16.35 -8.78
N ILE A 81 10.00 15.28 -9.08
CA ILE A 81 9.93 14.00 -8.36
C ILE A 81 11.35 13.67 -7.89
N GLU A 82 11.53 13.43 -6.61
CA GLU A 82 12.80 13.03 -6.02
C GLU A 82 12.65 11.65 -5.36
N ILE A 83 13.57 10.76 -5.65
CA ILE A 83 13.62 9.42 -5.07
C ILE A 83 14.94 9.27 -4.34
N ASN A 84 14.90 9.10 -3.02
CA ASN A 84 16.06 8.96 -2.18
C ASN A 84 16.14 7.54 -1.62
N LEU A 85 17.29 6.91 -1.82
CA LEU A 85 17.64 5.63 -1.21
C LEU A 85 18.45 5.92 0.05
N GLU A 86 17.90 5.56 1.19
CA GLU A 86 18.53 5.82 2.47
C GLU A 86 19.50 4.69 2.88
N ALA A 87 20.44 5.03 3.76
CA ALA A 87 21.45 4.08 4.23
C ALA A 87 20.87 2.91 5.05
N ASP A 88 19.69 3.09 5.62
CA ASP A 88 18.96 2.04 6.37
C ASP A 88 18.15 1.13 5.45
N GLY A 89 18.21 1.32 4.12
CA GLY A 89 17.47 0.56 3.11
C GLY A 89 16.03 1.04 2.89
N SER A 90 15.62 2.15 3.50
CA SER A 90 14.35 2.79 3.18
C SER A 90 14.43 3.59 1.88
N VAL A 91 13.25 3.81 1.28
CA VAL A 91 13.11 4.64 0.08
C VAL A 91 12.14 5.77 0.38
N GLU A 92 12.55 6.98 0.06
CA GLU A 92 11.66 8.15 0.10
C GLU A 92 11.31 8.60 -1.30
N VAL A 93 10.04 8.87 -1.54
CA VAL A 93 9.56 9.47 -2.78
C VAL A 93 8.90 10.81 -2.44
N HIS A 94 9.42 11.87 -3.03
CA HIS A 94 8.92 13.23 -2.87
C HIS A 94 8.38 13.75 -4.20
N ASP A 95 7.22 14.34 -4.18
CA ASP A 95 6.69 15.08 -5.31
C ASP A 95 6.14 16.46 -4.89
N ASP A 96 6.07 17.38 -5.83
CA ASP A 96 5.48 18.71 -5.65
C ASP A 96 4.04 18.79 -6.19
N GLY A 97 3.38 17.66 -6.34
CA GLY A 97 2.00 17.53 -6.82
C GLY A 97 0.94 17.98 -5.82
N ARG A 98 -0.33 17.87 -6.21
CA ARG A 98 -1.49 18.33 -5.42
C ARG A 98 -1.71 17.55 -4.13
N GLY A 99 -1.25 16.33 -4.11
CA GLY A 99 -1.50 15.47 -2.98
C GLY A 99 -2.80 14.64 -3.10
N ILE A 100 -2.97 13.67 -2.19
CA ILE A 100 -4.21 12.89 -2.08
C ILE A 100 -5.24 13.74 -1.34
N PRO A 101 -6.48 13.88 -1.86
CA PRO A 101 -7.54 14.59 -1.15
C PRO A 101 -7.82 13.97 0.22
N VAL A 102 -7.86 14.81 1.24
CA VAL A 102 -8.19 14.40 2.62
C VAL A 102 -9.60 14.81 3.03
N ASP A 103 -10.33 15.45 2.11
CA ASP A 103 -11.71 15.88 2.32
C ASP A 103 -12.63 14.67 2.49
N ILE A 104 -13.66 14.83 3.31
CA ILE A 104 -14.68 13.82 3.55
C ILE A 104 -15.56 13.71 2.31
N HIS A 105 -15.62 12.53 1.70
CA HIS A 105 -16.50 12.26 0.58
C HIS A 105 -17.97 12.47 0.98
N PRO A 106 -18.75 13.28 0.26
CA PRO A 106 -20.09 13.71 0.69
C PRO A 106 -21.08 12.52 0.84
N VAL A 107 -20.89 11.46 0.08
CA VAL A 107 -21.75 10.27 0.11
C VAL A 107 -21.23 9.23 1.11
N GLU A 108 -19.94 8.88 1.01
CA GLU A 108 -19.31 7.81 1.81
C GLU A 108 -19.05 8.22 3.26
N LYS A 109 -19.06 9.54 3.55
CA LYS A 109 -18.74 10.10 4.87
C LYS A 109 -17.34 9.72 5.40
N LYS A 110 -16.45 9.32 4.51
CA LYS A 110 -15.07 8.88 4.81
C LYS A 110 -14.07 9.69 3.98
N PRO A 111 -12.85 9.90 4.48
CA PRO A 111 -11.78 10.50 3.68
C PRO A 111 -11.34 9.55 2.57
N ALA A 112 -10.81 10.10 1.47
CA ALA A 112 -10.39 9.32 0.31
C ALA A 112 -9.25 8.31 0.59
N LEU A 113 -8.59 8.44 1.74
CA LEU A 113 -7.51 7.57 2.20
C LEU A 113 -8.00 6.38 3.06
N GLU A 114 -9.27 6.25 3.34
CA GLU A 114 -9.88 5.18 4.12
C GLU A 114 -10.69 4.26 3.19
#